data_b3ded4ecfd7400a52f1205231b499604
#
_entry.id   b3ded4ecfd7400a52f1205231b499604
#
_cell.length_a   1.000
_cell.length_b   1.000
_cell.length_c   1.000
_cell.angle_alpha   90.00
_cell.angle_beta   90.00
_cell.angle_gamma   90.00
#
_symmetry.space_group_name_H-M   'P 1'
#
loop_
_entity.id
_entity.type
_entity.pdbx_description
1 polymer ?
#
loop_
_entity_poly.entity_id
_entity_poly.type
_entity_poly.pdbx_seq_one_letter_code
_entity_poly.pdbx_strand_id
1 'polypeptide(L)'
;MRGKGSQKEARLERLKEEIVEYIAVVPDCSAADIVHYLSNERRMRNHGLTTRTVGLFIPRYLSDLVGFRLDNTTGKRLYRLAA
;
A
#
# COMPACT_ATOMS: atom_id res chain seq x y z
N MET A 1 -15.73 -21.81 10.21
CA MET A 1 -15.39 -21.89 9.38
C MET A 1 -15.23 -20.82 8.64
N ARG A 2 -15.85 -20.23 8.33
CA ARG A 2 -15.63 -19.24 7.61
C ARG A 2 -15.04 -18.13 8.28
N GLY A 3 -14.90 -17.97 9.52
CA GLY A 3 -14.35 -16.87 10.25
C GLY A 3 -12.93 -16.52 9.88
N LYS A 4 -12.05 -17.51 9.75
CA LYS A 4 -10.67 -17.23 9.43
C LYS A 4 -10.49 -16.61 8.05
N GLY A 5 -11.15 -17.13 7.07
CA GLY A 5 -11.06 -16.61 5.74
C GLY A 5 -11.60 -15.19 5.66
N SER A 6 -12.71 -14.94 6.33
CA SER A 6 -13.33 -13.63 6.31
C SER A 6 -12.43 -12.57 6.93
N GLN A 7 -11.77 -12.90 8.02
CA GLN A 7 -10.89 -11.95 8.68
C GLN A 7 -9.68 -11.61 7.82
N LYS A 8 -9.14 -12.62 7.16
CA LYS A 8 -7.99 -12.43 6.31
C LYS A 8 -8.35 -11.55 5.12
N GLU A 9 -9.51 -11.80 4.52
CA GLU A 9 -9.96 -11.01 3.40
C GLU A 9 -10.29 -9.59 3.82
N ALA A 10 -10.88 -9.40 5.00
CA ALA A 10 -11.20 -8.07 5.50
C ALA A 10 -9.93 -7.26 5.72
N ARG A 11 -8.87 -7.87 6.24
CA ARG A 11 -7.62 -7.20 6.43
C ARG A 11 -6.98 -6.80 5.11
N LEU A 12 -7.05 -7.70 4.14
CA LEU A 12 -6.52 -7.44 2.82
C LEU A 12 -7.23 -6.26 2.16
N GLU A 13 -8.56 -6.25 2.23
CA GLU A 13 -9.34 -5.18 1.64
C GLU A 13 -9.07 -3.85 2.33
N ARG A 14 -8.93 -3.88 3.64
CA ARG A 14 -8.61 -2.67 4.40
C ARG A 14 -7.26 -2.11 3.98
N LEU A 15 -6.28 -2.98 3.83
CA LEU A 15 -4.94 -2.55 3.45
C LEU A 15 -4.95 -1.92 2.05
N LYS A 16 -5.68 -2.54 1.12
CA LYS A 16 -5.83 -1.97 -0.21
C LYS A 16 -6.42 -0.58 -0.16
N GLU A 17 -7.49 -0.41 0.61
CA GLU A 17 -8.17 0.87 0.72
C GLU A 17 -7.27 1.94 1.31
N GLU A 18 -6.55 1.60 2.37
CA GLU A 18 -5.68 2.57 3.02
C GLU A 18 -4.54 3.01 2.11
N ILE A 19 -3.97 2.08 1.37
CA ILE A 19 -2.89 2.41 0.44
C ILE A 19 -3.41 3.31 -0.67
N VAL A 20 -4.55 2.96 -1.26
CA VAL A 20 -5.12 3.74 -2.35
C VAL A 20 -5.48 5.14 -1.88
N GLU A 21 -6.07 5.25 -0.70
CA GLU A 21 -6.42 6.56 -0.15
C GLU A 21 -5.19 7.43 0.06
N TYR A 22 -4.14 6.84 0.59
CA TYR A 22 -2.92 7.60 0.81
C TYR A 22 -2.33 8.08 -0.51
N ILE A 23 -2.26 7.21 -1.50
CA ILE A 23 -1.70 7.57 -2.80
C ILE A 23 -2.54 8.67 -3.47
N ALA A 24 -3.87 8.62 -3.28
CA ALA A 24 -4.75 9.64 -3.83
C ALA A 24 -4.46 11.03 -3.25
N VAL A 25 -4.13 11.07 -1.97
CA VAL A 25 -3.84 12.33 -1.28
C VAL A 25 -2.41 12.79 -1.53
N VAL A 26 -1.48 11.84 -1.60
CA VAL A 26 -0.06 12.14 -1.76
C VAL A 26 0.47 11.41 -2.99
N PRO A 27 0.25 11.94 -4.18
CA PRO A 27 0.76 11.29 -5.39
C PRO A 27 2.27 11.35 -5.43
N ASP A 28 2.86 10.39 -6.15
CA ASP A 28 4.31 10.24 -6.26
C ASP A 28 4.96 9.93 -4.91
N CYS A 29 4.29 9.10 -4.11
CA CYS A 29 4.86 8.63 -2.86
C CYS A 29 5.58 7.29 -3.07
N SER A 30 6.56 7.02 -2.23
CA SER A 30 7.29 5.75 -2.29
C SER A 30 6.67 4.73 -1.34
N ALA A 31 7.10 3.47 -1.45
CA ALA A 31 6.64 2.44 -0.52
C ALA A 31 7.03 2.80 0.91
N ALA A 32 8.21 3.40 1.10
CA ALA A 32 8.65 3.82 2.43
C ALA A 32 7.71 4.88 3.00
N ASP A 33 7.25 5.82 2.17
CA ASP A 33 6.31 6.84 2.61
C ASP A 33 4.99 6.21 3.04
N ILE A 34 4.51 5.23 2.28
CA ILE A 34 3.27 4.53 2.61
C ILE A 34 3.41 3.80 3.93
N VAL A 35 4.52 3.09 4.13
CA VAL A 35 4.76 2.36 5.37
C VAL A 35 4.80 3.32 6.54
N HIS A 36 5.49 4.44 6.39
CA HIS A 36 5.59 5.42 7.47
C HIS A 36 4.21 5.94 7.86
N TYR A 37 3.39 6.27 6.87
CA TYR A 37 2.03 6.75 7.14
C TYR A 37 1.18 5.69 7.83
N LEU A 38 1.15 4.48 7.27
CA LEU A 38 0.29 3.43 7.78
C LEU A 38 0.75 2.92 9.14
N SER A 39 2.05 2.95 9.41
CA SER A 39 2.55 2.54 10.72
C SER A 39 2.07 3.46 11.83
N ASN A 40 1.73 4.70 11.49
CA ASN A 40 1.21 5.64 12.46
C ASN A 40 -0.30 5.56 12.58
N GLU A 41 -0.95 4.81 11.69
CA GLU A 41 -2.40 4.62 11.78
C GLU A 41 -2.69 3.52 12.77
N ARG A 42 -3.49 3.86 13.78
CA ARG A 42 -3.80 2.91 14.83
C ARG A 42 -4.36 1.60 14.29
N ARG A 43 -5.21 1.68 13.27
CA ARG A 43 -5.86 0.51 12.69
C ARG A 43 -4.91 -0.41 11.96
N MET A 44 -3.77 0.12 11.53
CA MET A 44 -2.83 -0.64 10.72
C MET A 44 -1.58 -1.10 11.48
N ARG A 45 -1.51 -0.78 12.77
CA ARG A 45 -0.32 -1.09 13.55
C ARG A 45 0.09 -2.55 13.57
N ASN A 46 -0.88 -3.43 13.63
CA ASN A 46 -0.60 -4.85 13.78
C ASN A 46 -0.43 -5.59 12.47
N HIS A 47 -0.34 -4.88 11.35
CA HIS A 47 -0.18 -5.53 10.07
C HIS A 47 1.27 -5.87 9.74
N GLY A 48 2.21 -5.40 10.56
CA GLY A 48 3.62 -5.73 10.35
C GLY A 48 4.15 -5.25 9.02
N LEU A 49 3.77 -4.04 8.63
CA LEU A 49 4.12 -3.52 7.32
C LEU A 49 5.59 -3.12 7.25
N THR A 50 6.23 -3.49 6.15
CA THR A 50 7.59 -3.06 5.84
C THR A 50 7.60 -2.52 4.43
N THR A 51 8.65 -1.77 4.09
CA THR A 51 8.80 -1.24 2.74
C THR A 51 8.77 -2.37 1.72
N ARG A 52 9.38 -3.49 2.05
CA ARG A 52 9.42 -4.63 1.15
C ARG A 52 8.03 -5.23 0.94
N THR A 53 7.27 -5.41 2.02
CA THR A 53 5.94 -6.02 1.89
C THR A 53 5.00 -5.11 1.11
N VAL A 54 5.04 -3.81 1.35
CA VAL A 54 4.20 -2.88 0.60
C VAL A 54 4.64 -2.85 -0.86
N GLY A 55 5.93 -2.84 -1.12
CA GLY A 55 6.45 -2.83 -2.48
C GLY A 55 6.06 -4.06 -3.29
N LEU A 56 5.87 -5.20 -2.62
CA LEU A 56 5.41 -6.40 -3.29
C LEU A 56 3.88 -6.46 -3.37
N PHE A 57 3.22 -5.88 -2.38
CA PHE A 57 1.76 -5.89 -2.31
C PHE A 57 1.11 -5.10 -3.44
N ILE A 58 1.64 -3.91 -3.71
CA ILE A 58 1.04 -3.04 -4.71
C ILE A 58 0.96 -3.67 -6.09
N PRO A 59 2.06 -4.20 -6.66
CA PRO A 59 1.94 -4.81 -7.98
C PRO A 59 1.11 -6.08 -7.98
N ARG A 60 1.04 -6.75 -6.85
CA ARG A 60 0.30 -8.00 -6.77
C ARG A 60 -1.21 -7.79 -6.68
N TYR A 61 -1.65 -6.81 -5.90
CA TYR A 61 -3.07 -6.62 -5.64
C TYR A 61 -3.66 -5.32 -6.16
N LEU A 62 -2.83 -4.36 -6.49
CA LEU A 62 -3.30 -3.03 -6.89
C LEU A 62 -2.82 -2.59 -8.27
N SER A 63 -2.34 -3.53 -9.07
CA SER A 63 -1.79 -3.18 -10.38
C SER A 63 -2.80 -2.50 -11.29
N ASP A 64 -4.09 -2.75 -11.09
CA ASP A 64 -5.13 -2.13 -11.90
C ASP A 64 -5.45 -0.70 -11.47
N LEU A 65 -5.12 -0.37 -10.23
CA LEU A 65 -5.49 0.90 -9.65
C LEU A 65 -4.32 1.85 -9.46
N VAL A 66 -3.11 1.31 -9.35
CA VAL A 66 -1.93 2.07 -9.01
C VAL A 66 -0.83 1.85 -10.01
N GLY A 67 -0.31 2.94 -10.58
CA GLY A 67 0.86 2.89 -11.43
C GLY A 67 2.06 3.43 -10.68
N PHE A 68 3.22 3.45 -11.35
CA PHE A 68 4.40 4.04 -10.74
C PHE A 68 5.35 4.54 -11.81
N ARG A 69 6.27 5.41 -11.40
CA ARG A 69 7.39 5.82 -12.21
C ARG A 69 8.64 5.71 -11.37
N LEU A 70 9.78 5.62 -12.02
CA LEU A 70 11.05 5.55 -11.31
C LEU A 70 11.61 6.96 -11.14
N ASP A 71 12.07 7.25 -9.94
CA ASP A 71 12.74 8.50 -9.66
C ASP A 71 14.17 8.38 -10.18
N ASN A 72 14.55 9.24 -11.10
CA ASN A 72 15.88 9.19 -11.71
C ASN A 72 17.00 9.42 -10.73
N THR A 73 16.74 10.13 -9.65
CA THR A 73 17.76 10.45 -8.67
C THR A 73 18.03 9.32 -7.70
N THR A 74 16.97 8.69 -7.20
CA THR A 74 17.11 7.66 -6.16
C THR A 74 16.87 6.25 -6.67
N GLY A 75 16.26 6.10 -7.84
CA GLY A 75 15.89 4.81 -8.37
C GLY A 75 14.68 4.19 -7.70
N LYS A 76 14.01 4.92 -6.83
CA LYS A 76 12.83 4.42 -6.14
C LYS A 76 11.61 4.52 -7.00
N ARG A 77 10.65 3.63 -6.75
CA ARG A 77 9.35 3.68 -7.39
C ARG A 77 8.48 4.71 -6.68
N LEU A 78 7.88 5.58 -7.46
CA LEU A 78 6.96 6.58 -6.93
C LEU A 78 5.58 6.25 -7.45
N TYR A 79 4.67 5.95 -6.55
CA TYR A 79 3.35 5.44 -6.89
C TYR A 79 2.33 6.53 -7.07
N ARG A 80 1.37 6.29 -7.95
CA ARG A 80 0.23 7.18 -8.15
C ARG A 80 -0.92 6.38 -8.69
N LEU A 81 -2.13 6.92 -8.56
CA LEU A 81 -3.30 6.23 -9.07
C LEU A 81 -3.28 6.22 -10.59
N ALA A 82 -3.66 5.08 -11.16
CA ALA A 82 -3.82 4.97 -12.60
C ALA A 82 -5.10 5.70 -12.94
N ALA A 83 -5.01 6.69 -13.77
CA ALA A 83 -6.17 7.51 -14.08
C ALA A 83 -7.13 6.82 -15.02
#